data_3fa4cee768b9683222231f261bbe8786
#
_entry.id   3fa4cee768b9683222231f261bbe8786
#
_cell.length_a   1.000
_cell.length_b   1.000
_cell.length_c   1.000
_cell.angle_alpha   90.00
_cell.angle_beta   90.00
_cell.angle_gamma   90.00
#
_symmetry.space_group_name_H-M   'P 1'
#
loop_
_entity.id
_entity.type
_entity.pdbx_description
1 polymer ?
#
loop_
_entity_poly.entity_id
_entity_poly.type
_entity_poly.pdbx_seq_one_letter_code
_entity_poly.pdbx_strand_id
1 'polypeptide(L)'
;DFFIFCDTRDGHTTIHSWDLVKTTNLEKKICLAILKNRRKKIYGEWDGNPLSFKSIKDLVPETTKMILSNLKKKNILAQEEDGRYELMNTKNSAGINGVYRVFLPQSDIFSTITATENRDFIATKSIAGKNPEEYKSKFIEEIFLKKKFRLLTGRETARLQGFPNNFKIHPNDKIAKKQFGNAVPTN
;
A
#
# COMPACT_ATOMS: atom_id res chain seq x y z
N ASP A 1 -1.47 1.95 1.92
CA ASP A 1 -0.17 1.31 2.22
C ASP A 1 0.74 1.34 1.01
N PHE A 2 2.04 1.35 1.25
CA PHE A 2 3.06 1.22 0.22
C PHE A 2 3.80 -0.10 0.39
N PHE A 3 4.02 -0.79 -0.73
CA PHE A 3 4.93 -1.92 -0.80
C PHE A 3 6.17 -1.49 -1.58
N ILE A 4 7.34 -1.62 -0.96
CA ILE A 4 8.62 -1.31 -1.58
C ILE A 4 9.24 -2.61 -2.07
N PHE A 5 9.38 -2.73 -3.37
CA PHE A 5 10.08 -3.86 -3.99
C PHE A 5 11.54 -3.48 -4.22
N CYS A 6 12.43 -4.06 -3.43
CA CYS A 6 13.86 -3.76 -3.45
C CYS A 6 14.62 -4.76 -4.32
N ASP A 7 14.38 -6.02 -4.05
CA ASP A 7 14.97 -7.19 -4.72
C ASP A 7 14.05 -8.38 -4.45
N THR A 8 14.01 -9.32 -5.35
CA THR A 8 13.22 -10.54 -5.19
C THR A 8 13.63 -11.38 -4.00
N ARG A 9 14.91 -11.42 -3.70
CA ARG A 9 15.47 -12.19 -2.58
C ARG A 9 15.19 -11.56 -1.23
N ASP A 10 15.10 -10.24 -1.20
CA ASP A 10 14.79 -9.46 0.00
C ASP A 10 13.27 -9.29 0.21
N GLY A 11 12.47 -9.69 -0.78
CA GLY A 11 11.02 -9.55 -0.75
C GLY A 11 10.56 -8.11 -0.86
N HIS A 12 9.49 -7.77 -0.16
CA HIS A 12 8.91 -6.44 -0.15
C HIS A 12 8.76 -5.89 1.27
N THR A 13 8.79 -4.58 1.37
CA THR A 13 8.59 -3.87 2.63
C THR A 13 7.28 -3.11 2.61
N THR A 14 6.44 -3.34 3.62
CA THR A 14 5.16 -2.65 3.76
C THR A 14 5.32 -1.40 4.62
N ILE A 15 4.81 -0.28 4.12
CA ILE A 15 4.68 0.99 4.83
C ILE A 15 3.19 1.28 4.99
N HIS A 16 2.77 1.43 6.22
CA HIS A 16 1.39 1.75 6.56
C HIS A 16 1.18 3.27 6.69
N SER A 17 -0.07 3.71 6.61
CA SER A 17 -0.42 5.13 6.80
C SER A 17 0.08 5.69 8.13
N TRP A 18 0.08 4.88 9.18
CA TRP A 18 0.60 5.29 10.50
C TRP A 18 2.12 5.36 10.59
N ASP A 19 2.86 4.85 9.61
CA ASP A 19 4.30 5.04 9.51
C ASP A 19 4.66 6.40 8.89
N LEU A 20 3.72 7.02 8.15
CA LEU A 20 3.89 8.30 7.46
C LEU A 20 3.59 9.52 8.34
N VAL A 21 3.04 9.32 9.52
CA VAL A 21 2.71 10.37 10.50
C VAL A 21 3.30 10.00 11.87
N LYS A 22 3.45 11.01 12.73
CA LYS A 22 3.98 10.77 14.09
C LYS A 22 2.98 9.96 14.91
N THR A 23 3.30 8.69 15.17
CA THR A 23 2.52 7.75 15.98
C THR A 23 3.38 7.15 17.09
N THR A 24 2.73 6.84 18.21
CA THR A 24 3.35 6.11 19.33
C THR A 24 3.38 4.62 19.03
N ASN A 25 4.22 3.87 19.76
CA ASN A 25 4.25 2.41 19.65
C ASN A 25 2.90 1.77 20.00
N LEU A 26 2.18 2.33 20.98
CA LEU A 26 0.84 1.85 21.35
C LEU A 26 -0.19 2.11 20.24
N GLU A 27 -0.16 3.29 19.61
CA GLU A 27 -1.00 3.58 18.44
C GLU A 27 -0.74 2.61 17.29
N LYS A 28 0.53 2.32 16.99
CA LYS A 28 0.91 1.31 15.97
C LYS A 28 0.43 -0.08 16.34
N LYS A 29 0.57 -0.49 17.61
CA LYS A 29 0.08 -1.78 18.13
C LYS A 29 -1.43 -1.92 17.92
N ILE A 30 -2.20 -0.88 18.21
CA ILE A 30 -3.65 -0.85 18.01
C ILE A 30 -4.00 -0.97 16.53
N CYS A 31 -3.38 -0.18 15.66
CA CYS A 31 -3.61 -0.24 14.21
C CYS A 31 -3.32 -1.63 13.63
N LEU A 32 -2.21 -2.25 14.04
CA LEU A 32 -1.86 -3.61 13.64
C LEU A 32 -2.86 -4.66 14.16
N ALA A 33 -3.35 -4.48 15.39
CA ALA A 33 -4.37 -5.37 15.95
C ALA A 33 -5.68 -5.29 15.15
N ILE A 34 -6.14 -4.08 14.82
CA ILE A 34 -7.30 -3.88 13.94
C ILE A 34 -7.06 -4.53 12.57
N LEU A 35 -5.93 -4.23 11.91
CA LEU A 35 -5.61 -4.73 10.58
C LEU A 35 -5.61 -6.27 10.53
N LYS A 36 -5.00 -6.93 11.52
CA LYS A 36 -4.90 -8.40 11.59
C LYS A 36 -6.24 -9.09 11.90
N ASN A 37 -7.14 -8.41 12.57
CA ASN A 37 -8.36 -9.02 13.07
C ASN A 37 -9.62 -8.66 12.28
N ARG A 38 -9.65 -7.54 11.54
CA ARG A 38 -10.83 -7.04 10.83
C ARG A 38 -11.47 -8.03 9.85
N ARG A 39 -10.74 -9.05 9.38
CA ARG A 39 -11.24 -10.09 8.47
C ARG A 39 -11.83 -11.31 9.18
N LYS A 40 -11.73 -11.37 10.49
CA LYS A 40 -12.29 -12.51 11.25
C LYS A 40 -13.81 -12.42 11.28
N LYS A 41 -14.49 -13.53 10.98
CA LYS A 41 -15.94 -13.63 10.95
C LYS A 41 -16.64 -13.23 12.25
N ILE A 42 -15.95 -13.32 13.40
CA ILE A 42 -16.49 -12.87 14.69
C ILE A 42 -16.78 -11.35 14.74
N TYR A 43 -16.22 -10.56 13.81
CA TYR A 43 -16.44 -9.12 13.72
C TYR A 43 -17.39 -8.72 12.59
N GLY A 44 -17.76 -9.66 11.71
CA GLY A 44 -18.70 -9.46 10.61
C GLY A 44 -18.36 -10.29 9.37
N GLU A 45 -19.21 -10.19 8.37
CA GLU A 45 -19.14 -11.03 7.15
C GLU A 45 -18.29 -10.41 6.02
N TRP A 46 -17.79 -9.21 6.20
CA TRP A 46 -17.04 -8.48 5.16
C TRP A 46 -15.55 -8.78 5.21
N ASP A 47 -14.85 -8.53 4.12
CA ASP A 47 -13.39 -8.62 4.03
C ASP A 47 -12.64 -7.55 4.87
N GLY A 48 -13.38 -6.59 5.42
CA GLY A 48 -12.86 -5.60 6.36
C GLY A 48 -13.99 -5.09 7.23
N ASN A 49 -14.08 -5.57 8.46
CA ASN A 49 -15.13 -5.23 9.40
C ASN A 49 -14.66 -4.16 10.38
N PRO A 50 -15.46 -3.13 10.68
CA PRO A 50 -15.17 -2.20 11.75
C PRO A 50 -15.26 -2.91 13.10
N LEU A 51 -14.38 -2.54 14.04
CA LEU A 51 -14.32 -3.13 15.38
C LEU A 51 -14.88 -2.17 16.43
N SER A 52 -15.63 -2.71 17.40
CA SER A 52 -16.11 -1.92 18.55
C SER A 52 -14.93 -1.52 19.45
N PHE A 53 -15.13 -0.46 20.26
CA PHE A 53 -14.15 -0.09 21.29
C PHE A 53 -13.82 -1.27 22.22
N LYS A 54 -14.84 -2.05 22.62
CA LYS A 54 -14.65 -3.24 23.44
C LYS A 54 -13.75 -4.26 22.76
N SER A 55 -14.06 -4.60 21.52
CA SER A 55 -13.24 -5.55 20.73
C SER A 55 -11.79 -5.10 20.59
N ILE A 56 -11.55 -3.80 20.34
CA ILE A 56 -10.19 -3.27 20.25
C ILE A 56 -9.47 -3.35 21.60
N LYS A 57 -10.18 -3.04 22.69
CA LYS A 57 -9.63 -3.12 24.05
C LYS A 57 -9.33 -4.55 24.47
N ASP A 58 -10.16 -5.52 24.06
CA ASP A 58 -9.90 -6.95 24.30
C ASP A 58 -8.63 -7.43 23.58
N LEU A 59 -8.34 -6.87 22.38
CA LEU A 59 -7.11 -7.16 21.63
C LEU A 59 -5.88 -6.43 22.19
N VAL A 60 -6.07 -5.21 22.66
CA VAL A 60 -5.01 -4.33 23.20
C VAL A 60 -5.56 -3.65 24.46
N PRO A 61 -5.37 -4.23 25.65
CA PRO A 61 -5.97 -3.76 26.92
C PRO A 61 -5.67 -2.31 27.27
N GLU A 62 -4.52 -1.78 26.83
CA GLU A 62 -4.08 -0.40 27.06
C GLU A 62 -4.85 0.65 26.23
N THR A 63 -5.76 0.19 25.34
CA THR A 63 -6.56 1.08 24.49
C THR A 63 -7.50 1.96 25.30
N THR A 64 -7.46 3.26 25.05
CA THR A 64 -8.40 4.24 25.61
C THR A 64 -9.16 4.96 24.48
N LYS A 65 -10.33 5.53 24.80
CA LYS A 65 -11.10 6.36 23.85
C LYS A 65 -10.28 7.56 23.35
N MET A 66 -9.41 8.10 24.20
CA MET A 66 -8.53 9.21 23.83
C MET A 66 -7.53 8.81 22.74
N ILE A 67 -6.92 7.63 22.83
CA ILE A 67 -5.99 7.12 21.80
C ILE A 67 -6.72 6.93 20.48
N LEU A 68 -7.93 6.34 20.48
CA LEU A 68 -8.71 6.19 19.25
C LEU A 68 -9.12 7.54 18.65
N SER A 69 -9.46 8.53 19.50
CA SER A 69 -9.72 9.90 19.05
C SER A 69 -8.49 10.54 18.40
N ASN A 70 -7.29 10.31 18.95
CA ASN A 70 -6.05 10.79 18.35
C ASN A 70 -5.78 10.13 16.98
N LEU A 71 -6.01 8.83 16.86
CA LEU A 71 -5.88 8.12 15.58
C LEU A 71 -6.89 8.62 14.54
N LYS A 72 -8.13 9.01 14.96
CA LYS A 72 -9.09 9.69 14.08
C LYS A 72 -8.58 11.05 13.61
N LYS A 73 -8.08 11.90 14.51
CA LYS A 73 -7.50 13.21 14.17
C LYS A 73 -6.32 13.10 13.21
N LYS A 74 -5.57 11.99 13.26
CA LYS A 74 -4.47 11.68 12.32
C LYS A 74 -4.95 11.07 10.99
N ASN A 75 -6.27 10.96 10.76
CA ASN A 75 -6.87 10.31 9.59
C ASN A 75 -6.39 8.86 9.37
N ILE A 76 -6.10 8.14 10.44
CA ILE A 76 -5.74 6.72 10.41
C ILE A 76 -6.98 5.86 10.62
N LEU A 77 -7.87 6.26 11.55
CA LEU A 77 -9.13 5.59 11.81
C LEU A 77 -10.31 6.47 11.39
N ALA A 78 -11.35 5.84 10.88
CA ALA A 78 -12.71 6.37 10.82
C ALA A 78 -13.54 5.78 11.97
N GLN A 79 -14.61 6.47 12.33
CA GLN A 79 -15.63 5.93 13.21
C GLN A 79 -16.95 5.91 12.45
N GLU A 80 -17.57 4.76 12.37
CA GLU A 80 -18.85 4.53 11.74
C GLU A 80 -20.00 5.12 12.59
N GLU A 81 -21.19 5.23 12.03
CA GLU A 81 -22.39 5.75 12.70
C GLU A 81 -22.77 4.92 13.95
N ASP A 82 -22.52 3.62 13.90
CA ASP A 82 -22.75 2.68 15.00
C ASP A 82 -21.66 2.72 16.10
N GLY A 83 -20.70 3.64 15.96
CA GLY A 83 -19.62 3.85 16.92
C GLY A 83 -18.44 2.91 16.80
N ARG A 84 -18.44 1.98 15.83
CA ARG A 84 -17.31 1.10 15.55
C ARG A 84 -16.20 1.84 14.80
N TYR A 85 -14.99 1.32 14.85
CA TYR A 85 -13.80 1.91 14.27
C TYR A 85 -13.27 1.05 13.14
N GLU A 86 -12.90 1.68 12.03
CA GLU A 86 -12.17 1.02 10.95
C GLU A 86 -11.00 1.86 10.47
N LEU A 87 -10.07 1.20 9.78
CA LEU A 87 -8.95 1.88 9.15
C LEU A 87 -9.45 2.66 7.93
N MET A 88 -8.98 3.89 7.74
CA MET A 88 -9.40 4.75 6.63
C MET A 88 -9.24 4.05 5.27
N ASN A 89 -10.26 4.20 4.41
CA ASN A 89 -10.27 3.67 3.03
C ASN A 89 -10.06 2.16 2.91
N THR A 90 -10.66 1.39 3.79
CA THR A 90 -10.47 -0.05 3.89
C THR A 90 -11.39 -0.90 3.02
N LYS A 91 -12.19 -0.31 2.15
CA LYS A 91 -13.23 -1.02 1.36
C LYS A 91 -12.69 -2.06 0.37
N ASN A 92 -11.39 -2.25 0.27
CA ASN A 92 -10.80 -3.30 -0.55
C ASN A 92 -9.91 -4.24 0.28
N SER A 93 -9.68 -5.44 -0.24
CA SER A 93 -8.85 -6.46 0.40
C SER A 93 -7.38 -6.03 0.60
N ALA A 94 -6.96 -5.00 -0.11
CA ALA A 94 -5.59 -4.49 -0.10
C ALA A 94 -5.25 -3.63 1.13
N GLY A 95 -6.22 -3.25 1.97
CA GLY A 95 -5.96 -2.51 3.20
C GLY A 95 -6.22 -1.02 3.11
N ILE A 96 -5.40 -0.22 3.73
CA ILE A 96 -5.60 1.20 3.98
C ILE A 96 -5.28 2.02 2.73
N ASN A 97 -6.19 2.91 2.31
CA ASN A 97 -6.02 3.80 1.16
C ASN A 97 -5.68 3.10 -0.18
N GLY A 98 -5.99 1.82 -0.30
CA GLY A 98 -5.51 1.00 -1.38
C GLY A 98 -4.03 0.61 -1.21
N VAL A 99 -3.51 -0.15 -2.14
CA VAL A 99 -2.12 -0.58 -2.15
C VAL A 99 -1.40 0.11 -3.29
N TYR A 100 -0.33 0.81 -2.94
CA TYR A 100 0.61 1.37 -3.89
C TYR A 100 1.88 0.51 -3.86
N ARG A 101 2.23 -0.08 -4.99
CA ARG A 101 3.48 -0.81 -5.13
C ARG A 101 4.50 0.14 -5.74
N VAL A 102 5.61 0.34 -5.04
CA VAL A 102 6.70 1.19 -5.51
C VAL A 102 7.92 0.32 -5.76
N PHE A 103 8.24 0.15 -7.01
CA PHE A 103 9.43 -0.58 -7.44
C PHE A 103 10.63 0.36 -7.43
N LEU A 104 11.73 -0.09 -6.86
CA LEU A 104 12.99 0.63 -6.96
C LEU A 104 13.59 0.43 -8.36
N PRO A 105 14.40 1.36 -8.87
CA PRO A 105 14.99 1.24 -10.21
C PRO A 105 15.82 -0.02 -10.43
N GLN A 106 16.38 -0.59 -9.35
CA GLN A 106 17.17 -1.82 -9.37
C GLN A 106 16.35 -3.11 -9.20
N SER A 107 15.02 -3.00 -9.06
CA SER A 107 14.16 -4.20 -8.92
C SER A 107 14.19 -5.04 -10.18
N ASP A 108 14.40 -6.34 -10.04
CA ASP A 108 14.47 -7.34 -11.11
C ASP A 108 13.14 -8.10 -11.30
N ILE A 109 12.16 -7.85 -10.44
CA ILE A 109 10.79 -8.36 -10.59
C ILE A 109 9.79 -7.21 -10.66
N PHE A 110 8.74 -7.41 -11.45
CA PHE A 110 7.58 -6.55 -11.50
C PHE A 110 6.30 -7.35 -11.27
N SER A 111 5.26 -6.68 -10.75
CA SER A 111 3.95 -7.30 -10.54
C SER A 111 3.23 -7.59 -11.86
N THR A 112 2.30 -8.54 -11.84
CA THR A 112 1.40 -8.77 -12.97
C THR A 112 0.71 -7.47 -13.38
N ILE A 113 0.85 -7.13 -14.66
CA ILE A 113 0.19 -5.98 -15.27
C ILE A 113 -1.26 -6.36 -15.57
N THR A 114 -2.20 -5.57 -15.10
CA THR A 114 -3.64 -5.79 -15.30
C THR A 114 -4.27 -4.64 -16.08
N ALA A 115 -5.42 -4.88 -16.73
CA ALA A 115 -6.17 -3.86 -17.47
C ALA A 115 -6.84 -2.80 -16.59
N THR A 116 -6.98 -3.07 -15.30
CA THR A 116 -7.46 -2.09 -14.32
C THR A 116 -6.36 -1.08 -14.02
N GLU A 117 -6.74 0.12 -13.57
CA GLU A 117 -5.75 1.14 -13.20
C GLU A 117 -4.75 0.58 -12.20
N ASN A 118 -3.55 0.30 -12.69
CA ASN A 118 -2.45 -0.14 -11.85
C ASN A 118 -1.93 1.04 -11.04
N ARG A 119 -1.91 0.88 -9.74
CA ARG A 119 -1.23 1.79 -8.82
C ARG A 119 0.21 1.33 -8.59
N ASP A 120 0.86 0.95 -9.68
CA ASP A 120 2.25 0.55 -9.68
C ASP A 120 3.11 1.76 -10.04
N PHE A 121 4.02 2.07 -9.15
CA PHE A 121 4.93 3.21 -9.27
C PHE A 121 6.36 2.72 -9.41
N ILE A 122 7.17 3.53 -10.06
CA ILE A 122 8.61 3.38 -10.03
C ILE A 122 9.22 4.56 -9.29
N ALA A 123 10.13 4.30 -8.37
CA ALA A 123 10.91 5.33 -7.73
C ALA A 123 11.92 5.90 -8.74
N THR A 124 12.11 7.22 -8.71
CA THR A 124 13.09 7.90 -9.56
C THR A 124 14.48 7.98 -8.93
N LYS A 125 14.62 7.42 -7.73
CA LYS A 125 15.86 7.32 -6.96
C LYS A 125 15.96 5.93 -6.36
N SER A 126 17.14 5.34 -6.45
CA SER A 126 17.46 4.09 -5.74
C SER A 126 17.76 4.37 -4.27
N ILE A 127 17.40 3.43 -3.43
CA ILE A 127 17.81 3.38 -2.03
C ILE A 127 18.38 2.00 -1.75
N ALA A 128 19.24 1.91 -0.74
CA ALA A 128 19.77 0.65 -0.26
C ALA A 128 19.57 0.56 1.27
N GLY A 129 19.33 -0.62 1.78
CA GLY A 129 19.19 -0.89 3.20
C GLY A 129 19.62 -2.31 3.52
N LYS A 130 20.02 -2.53 4.77
CA LYS A 130 20.45 -3.85 5.24
C LYS A 130 19.27 -4.71 5.72
N ASN A 131 18.15 -4.08 5.99
CA ASN A 131 16.95 -4.73 6.52
C ASN A 131 15.69 -3.91 6.17
N PRO A 132 14.48 -4.49 6.34
CA PRO A 132 13.21 -3.82 6.01
C PRO A 132 12.98 -2.48 6.72
N GLU A 133 13.42 -2.32 7.95
CA GLU A 133 13.21 -1.08 8.71
C GLU A 133 14.08 0.07 8.16
N GLU A 134 15.30 -0.23 7.74
CA GLU A 134 16.16 0.76 7.08
C GLU A 134 15.59 1.18 5.72
N TYR A 135 15.05 0.23 4.92
CA TYR A 135 14.35 0.54 3.69
C TYR A 135 13.14 1.43 3.93
N LYS A 136 12.32 1.15 4.97
CA LYS A 136 11.17 2.00 5.34
C LYS A 136 11.59 3.43 5.65
N SER A 137 12.59 3.62 6.51
CA SER A 137 13.07 4.95 6.88
C SER A 137 13.56 5.72 5.66
N LYS A 138 14.42 5.11 4.86
CA LYS A 138 14.94 5.72 3.64
C LYS A 138 13.86 6.00 2.60
N PHE A 139 12.90 5.08 2.44
CA PHE A 139 11.77 5.31 1.53
C PHE A 139 10.97 6.55 1.95
N ILE A 140 10.64 6.67 3.23
CA ILE A 140 9.88 7.82 3.74
C ILE A 140 10.67 9.11 3.52
N GLU A 141 11.93 9.16 3.91
CA GLU A 141 12.74 10.37 3.90
C GLU A 141 13.19 10.79 2.50
N GLU A 142 13.57 9.83 1.65
CA GLU A 142 14.23 10.12 0.39
C GLU A 142 13.32 9.99 -0.84
N ILE A 143 12.27 9.19 -0.74
CA ILE A 143 11.33 8.94 -1.85
C ILE A 143 9.98 9.57 -1.58
N PHE A 144 9.29 9.17 -0.49
CA PHE A 144 7.92 9.59 -0.23
C PHE A 144 7.81 11.10 0.04
N LEU A 145 8.53 11.63 1.02
CA LEU A 145 8.49 13.05 1.38
C LEU A 145 9.00 13.96 0.25
N LYS A 146 9.93 13.47 -0.56
CA LYS A 146 10.49 14.19 -1.70
C LYS A 146 9.73 13.94 -3.01
N LYS A 147 8.64 13.19 -2.98
CA LYS A 147 7.83 12.81 -4.16
C LYS A 147 8.66 12.24 -5.32
N LYS A 148 9.66 11.41 -4.99
CA LYS A 148 10.58 10.80 -5.94
C LYS A 148 10.06 9.46 -6.49
N PHE A 149 8.79 9.40 -6.87
CA PHE A 149 8.17 8.25 -7.53
C PHE A 149 7.09 8.73 -8.51
N ARG A 150 6.84 7.93 -9.53
CA ARG A 150 5.86 8.20 -10.58
C ARG A 150 5.20 6.92 -11.07
N LEU A 151 4.08 7.04 -11.72
CA LEU A 151 3.48 5.93 -12.45
C LEU A 151 4.37 5.52 -13.63
N LEU A 152 4.28 4.25 -14.01
CA LEU A 152 4.84 3.76 -15.26
C LEU A 152 4.17 4.44 -16.45
N THR A 153 4.93 4.65 -17.50
CA THR A 153 4.42 5.07 -18.81
C THR A 153 3.85 3.87 -19.57
N GLY A 154 3.03 4.14 -20.60
CA GLY A 154 2.55 3.08 -21.51
C GLY A 154 3.69 2.36 -22.21
N ARG A 155 4.78 3.06 -22.55
CA ARG A 155 5.97 2.46 -23.17
C ARG A 155 6.72 1.53 -22.21
N GLU A 156 6.88 1.90 -20.98
CA GLU A 156 7.48 1.05 -19.94
C GLU A 156 6.63 -0.20 -19.70
N THR A 157 5.32 -0.03 -19.65
CA THR A 157 4.38 -1.16 -19.54
C THR A 157 4.50 -2.13 -20.72
N ALA A 158 4.61 -1.61 -21.94
CA ALA A 158 4.85 -2.43 -23.13
C ALA A 158 6.15 -3.25 -23.03
N ARG A 159 7.24 -2.61 -22.61
CA ARG A 159 8.55 -3.29 -22.42
C ARG A 159 8.47 -4.41 -21.37
N LEU A 160 7.80 -4.17 -20.27
CA LEU A 160 7.59 -5.18 -19.22
C LEU A 160 6.77 -6.39 -19.70
N GLN A 161 5.95 -6.21 -20.73
CA GLN A 161 5.20 -7.28 -21.40
C GLN A 161 5.98 -7.91 -22.58
N GLY A 162 7.25 -7.55 -22.79
CA GLY A 162 8.09 -8.09 -23.85
C GLY A 162 7.92 -7.45 -25.24
N PHE A 163 7.08 -6.42 -25.37
CA PHE A 163 6.89 -5.75 -26.68
C PHE A 163 8.13 -4.96 -27.09
N PRO A 164 8.55 -5.03 -28.37
CA PRO A 164 9.75 -4.35 -28.84
C PRO A 164 9.57 -2.83 -28.86
N ASN A 165 10.69 -2.11 -28.83
CA ASN A 165 10.67 -0.64 -28.74
C ASN A 165 9.99 0.07 -29.91
N ASN A 166 10.01 -0.53 -31.11
CA ASN A 166 9.36 -0.02 -32.31
C ASN A 166 7.86 -0.35 -32.40
N PHE A 167 7.31 -1.12 -31.45
CA PHE A 167 5.89 -1.41 -31.43
C PHE A 167 5.10 -0.12 -31.24
N LYS A 168 4.13 0.12 -32.12
CA LYS A 168 3.27 1.30 -32.06
C LYS A 168 2.29 1.17 -30.88
N ILE A 169 2.32 2.14 -29.99
CA ILE A 169 1.44 2.21 -28.82
C ILE A 169 0.47 3.38 -28.97
N HIS A 170 -0.67 3.29 -28.28
CA HIS A 170 -1.62 4.39 -28.23
C HIS A 170 -0.97 5.63 -27.59
N PRO A 171 -1.19 6.85 -28.13
CA PRO A 171 -0.57 8.07 -27.60
C PRO A 171 -1.06 8.43 -26.18
N ASN A 172 -2.27 8.02 -25.83
CA ASN A 172 -2.77 8.19 -24.47
C ASN A 172 -2.28 7.02 -23.59
N ASP A 173 -1.46 7.35 -22.58
CA ASP A 173 -0.85 6.39 -21.65
C ASP A 173 -1.88 5.51 -20.93
N LYS A 174 -3.04 6.04 -20.54
CA LYS A 174 -4.09 5.27 -19.84
C LYS A 174 -4.66 4.17 -20.76
N ILE A 175 -4.90 4.49 -22.02
CA ILE A 175 -5.37 3.53 -23.01
C ILE A 175 -4.31 2.50 -23.32
N ALA A 176 -3.06 2.93 -23.53
CA ALA A 176 -1.93 2.03 -23.77
C ALA A 176 -1.76 1.03 -22.63
N LYS A 177 -1.75 1.48 -21.39
CA LYS A 177 -1.65 0.62 -20.21
C LYS A 177 -2.79 -0.41 -20.13
N LYS A 178 -4.03 0.01 -20.42
CA LYS A 178 -5.18 -0.89 -20.45
C LYS A 178 -5.02 -1.97 -21.53
N GLN A 179 -4.53 -1.60 -22.72
CA GLN A 179 -4.27 -2.55 -23.80
C GLN A 179 -3.21 -3.59 -23.38
N PHE A 180 -2.08 -3.15 -22.81
CA PHE A 180 -1.03 -4.06 -22.34
C PHE A 180 -1.44 -4.89 -21.12
N GLY A 181 -2.33 -4.37 -20.27
CA GLY A 181 -2.90 -5.15 -19.18
C GLY A 181 -3.84 -6.29 -19.65
N ASN A 182 -4.37 -6.20 -20.87
CA ASN A 182 -5.14 -7.27 -21.52
C ASN A 182 -4.27 -8.15 -22.43
N ALA A 183 -3.03 -7.76 -22.71
CA ALA A 183 -2.17 -8.52 -23.60
C ALA A 183 -1.56 -9.73 -22.90
N VAL A 184 -1.27 -10.77 -23.67
CA VAL A 184 -0.43 -11.89 -23.23
C VAL A 184 1.03 -11.46 -23.38
N PRO A 185 1.89 -11.69 -22.38
CA PRO A 185 3.32 -11.45 -22.52
C PRO A 185 3.91 -12.18 -23.72
N THR A 186 4.82 -11.54 -24.42
CA THR A 186 5.43 -12.06 -25.67
C THR A 186 6.81 -12.70 -25.45
N ASN A 187 7.19 -12.93 -24.20
CA ASN A 187 8.47 -13.56 -23.82
C ASN A 187 8.40 -15.08 -23.91
#